data_80ba113c044c328c5cbdea7465e2d8e8
#
_entry.id   80ba113c044c328c5cbdea7465e2d8e8
#
_cell.length_a   1.000
_cell.length_b   1.000
_cell.length_c   1.000
_cell.angle_alpha   90.00
_cell.angle_beta   90.00
_cell.angle_gamma   90.00
#
_symmetry.space_group_name_H-M   'P 1'
#
loop_
_entity.id
_entity.type
_entity.pdbx_description
1 polymer ?
#
loop_
_entity_poly.entity_id
_entity_poly.type
_entity_poly.pdbx_seq_one_letter_code
_entity_poly.pdbx_strand_id
1 'polypeptide(L)'
;EFNLKTRMEYPKTVLGQKIHQSKTMSHSFPWLHKIKGNILKNEILAPYTSIQIGGPADVLIFPEDVRDIQTILKNKGSQPLFILGEGTNLLVSDRGIRGIVVSLKDQFKDIKRPLFFRKETGNRRAVIKAGAGVKMSYLAKHAARYSLTGIEQLVGIPGSLGGAIVMNAGAEGTEIGQVLRSVTLLNPDGEIQTLKRDELTFEYRKTIFPNGEGII
;
A
#
# COMPACT_ATOMS: atom_id res chain seq x y z
N GLU A 1 -24.41 -27.04 6.57
CA GLU A 1 -23.23 -27.28 7.43
C GLU A 1 -22.05 -27.63 6.55
N PHE A 2 -21.19 -26.67 6.26
CA PHE A 2 -19.88 -26.94 5.65
C PHE A 2 -18.81 -26.81 6.72
N ASN A 3 -18.30 -27.95 7.16
CA ASN A 3 -17.24 -28.06 8.14
C ASN A 3 -15.90 -28.15 7.37
N LEU A 4 -15.22 -27.04 7.16
CA LEU A 4 -13.88 -26.98 6.56
C LEU A 4 -12.83 -26.69 7.64
N LYS A 5 -12.52 -27.71 8.43
CA LYS A 5 -11.27 -27.82 9.16
C LYS A 5 -10.33 -28.69 8.33
N THR A 6 -9.59 -28.09 7.43
CA THR A 6 -8.39 -28.74 6.88
C THR A 6 -7.22 -27.79 7.07
N ARG A 7 -6.51 -28.02 8.16
CA ARG A 7 -5.20 -27.42 8.41
C ARG A 7 -4.25 -28.07 7.42
N MET A 8 -3.91 -27.39 6.33
CA MET A 8 -2.82 -27.82 5.47
C MET A 8 -1.50 -27.63 6.22
N GLU A 9 -0.91 -28.72 6.65
CA GLU A 9 0.46 -28.76 7.07
C GLU A 9 1.34 -28.72 5.82
N TYR A 10 2.13 -27.67 5.67
CA TYR A 10 3.13 -27.60 4.62
C TYR A 10 4.27 -28.56 4.96
N PRO A 11 4.75 -29.39 4.01
CA PRO A 11 5.90 -30.24 4.25
C PRO A 11 7.13 -29.37 4.48
N LYS A 12 7.69 -29.49 5.68
CA LYS A 12 9.05 -29.03 5.96
C LYS A 12 9.98 -29.92 5.15
N THR A 13 10.83 -29.27 4.32
CA THR A 13 12.01 -29.85 3.68
C THR A 13 11.77 -30.55 2.34
N VAL A 14 12.07 -29.86 1.27
CA VAL A 14 12.71 -30.47 0.10
C VAL A 14 14.16 -29.96 0.06
N LEU A 15 15.02 -30.67 0.76
CA LEU A 15 16.45 -30.59 0.61
C LEU A 15 16.83 -31.35 -0.67
N GLY A 16 17.57 -30.71 -1.57
CA GLY A 16 18.40 -31.40 -2.54
C GLY A 16 17.88 -31.50 -3.97
N GLN A 17 17.53 -30.40 -4.63
CA GLN A 17 17.71 -30.31 -6.06
C GLN A 17 18.64 -29.13 -6.37
N LYS A 18 19.80 -29.45 -6.97
CA LYS A 18 20.70 -28.47 -7.58
C LYS A 18 19.92 -27.73 -8.66
N ILE A 19 19.41 -26.56 -8.29
CA ILE A 19 18.85 -25.63 -9.28
C ILE A 19 20.03 -25.20 -10.15
N HIS A 20 19.96 -25.56 -11.42
CA HIS A 20 20.84 -24.98 -12.43
C HIS A 20 20.79 -23.47 -12.28
N GLN A 21 21.92 -22.87 -11.93
CA GLN A 21 22.12 -21.43 -11.90
C GLN A 21 21.95 -20.91 -13.34
N SER A 22 20.72 -20.58 -13.72
CA SER A 22 20.53 -19.58 -14.75
C SER A 22 21.24 -18.33 -14.26
N LYS A 23 22.10 -17.72 -15.09
CA LYS A 23 22.76 -16.44 -14.82
C LYS A 23 21.71 -15.42 -14.42
N THR A 24 21.39 -15.37 -13.15
CA THR A 24 20.65 -14.27 -12.52
C THR A 24 21.58 -13.08 -12.61
N MET A 25 21.20 -12.08 -13.41
CA MET A 25 21.81 -10.75 -13.30
C MET A 25 21.61 -10.34 -11.83
N SER A 26 22.69 -10.43 -11.07
CA SER A 26 22.74 -9.97 -9.69
C SER A 26 22.51 -8.46 -9.72
N HIS A 27 21.26 -8.03 -9.51
CA HIS A 27 20.97 -6.64 -9.30
C HIS A 27 21.65 -6.24 -7.99
N SER A 28 22.78 -5.58 -8.10
CA SER A 28 23.51 -5.04 -6.96
C SER A 28 22.77 -3.80 -6.45
N PHE A 29 22.30 -3.85 -5.22
CA PHE A 29 21.72 -2.70 -4.52
C PHE A 29 22.70 -2.18 -3.45
N PRO A 30 23.81 -1.54 -3.85
CA PRO A 30 24.89 -1.18 -2.90
C PRO A 30 24.45 -0.15 -1.87
N TRP A 31 23.36 0.56 -2.12
CA TRP A 31 22.82 1.61 -1.25
C TRP A 31 21.87 1.11 -0.15
N LEU A 32 21.54 -0.19 -0.12
CA LEU A 32 20.61 -0.74 0.88
C LEU A 32 21.07 -0.48 2.33
N HIS A 33 22.38 -0.37 2.57
CA HIS A 33 22.91 -0.03 3.89
C HIS A 33 22.48 1.35 4.42
N LYS A 34 21.92 2.22 3.54
CA LYS A 34 21.39 3.55 3.91
C LYS A 34 19.94 3.48 4.41
N ILE A 35 19.26 2.35 4.22
CA ILE A 35 17.89 2.14 4.66
C ILE A 35 17.91 1.73 6.13
N LYS A 36 17.08 2.38 6.94
CA LYS A 36 16.94 2.06 8.36
C LYS A 36 15.95 0.93 8.60
N GLY A 37 14.95 0.86 7.74
CA GLY A 37 13.90 -0.15 7.81
C GLY A 37 14.41 -1.56 7.51
N ASN A 38 13.53 -2.55 7.65
CA ASN A 38 13.88 -3.94 7.43
C ASN A 38 13.99 -4.27 5.94
N ILE A 39 14.98 -5.10 5.58
CA ILE A 39 15.28 -5.49 4.20
C ILE A 39 15.38 -7.01 4.12
N LEU A 40 14.58 -7.60 3.24
CA LEU A 40 14.61 -9.02 2.95
C LEU A 40 15.01 -9.19 1.48
N LYS A 41 15.95 -10.10 1.20
CA LYS A 41 16.40 -10.40 -0.16
C LYS A 41 15.85 -11.72 -0.60
N ASN A 42 15.43 -11.80 -1.86
CA ASN A 42 14.86 -13.01 -2.45
C ASN A 42 13.68 -13.57 -1.62
N GLU A 43 12.85 -12.67 -1.11
CA GLU A 43 11.76 -12.97 -0.19
C GLU A 43 10.51 -13.42 -0.93
N ILE A 44 9.93 -14.53 -0.51
CA ILE A 44 8.67 -15.06 -1.08
C ILE A 44 7.51 -14.12 -0.71
N LEU A 45 6.77 -13.67 -1.72
CA LEU A 45 5.68 -12.71 -1.52
C LEU A 45 4.34 -13.32 -1.13
N ALA A 46 4.17 -14.63 -1.22
CA ALA A 46 2.94 -15.31 -0.83
C ALA A 46 2.42 -14.93 0.57
N PRO A 47 3.24 -14.84 1.64
CA PRO A 47 2.77 -14.43 2.97
C PRO A 47 2.27 -12.99 3.05
N TYR A 48 2.59 -12.17 2.05
CA TYR A 48 2.26 -10.74 1.99
C TYR A 48 1.06 -10.44 1.08
N THR A 49 0.43 -11.48 0.53
CA THR A 49 -0.79 -11.36 -0.29
C THR A 49 -1.95 -12.07 0.41
N SER A 50 -3.17 -11.55 0.24
CA SER A 50 -4.37 -12.16 0.83
C SER A 50 -4.70 -13.53 0.24
N ILE A 51 -4.29 -13.78 -1.02
CA ILE A 51 -4.49 -15.05 -1.73
C ILE A 51 -3.42 -16.07 -1.33
N GLN A 52 -2.36 -15.65 -0.64
CA GLN A 52 -1.22 -16.47 -0.23
C GLN A 52 -0.50 -17.16 -1.40
N ILE A 53 -0.45 -16.48 -2.54
CA ILE A 53 0.27 -16.87 -3.74
C ILE A 53 1.24 -15.76 -4.11
N GLY A 54 2.46 -16.11 -4.51
CA GLY A 54 3.46 -15.18 -5.01
C GLY A 54 4.89 -15.69 -4.85
N GLY A 55 5.65 -15.64 -5.92
CA GLY A 55 7.07 -15.96 -5.95
C GLY A 55 7.93 -14.86 -5.31
N PRO A 56 9.27 -14.94 -5.44
CA PRO A 56 10.19 -14.07 -4.71
C PRO A 56 10.26 -12.65 -5.28
N ALA A 57 10.43 -11.67 -4.40
CA ALA A 57 10.94 -10.35 -4.75
C ALA A 57 12.48 -10.36 -4.68
N ASP A 58 13.17 -9.66 -5.59
CA ASP A 58 14.63 -9.54 -5.49
C ASP A 58 15.01 -8.84 -4.19
N VAL A 59 14.29 -7.77 -3.84
CA VAL A 59 14.40 -7.07 -2.56
C VAL A 59 13.03 -6.63 -2.09
N LEU A 60 12.67 -6.99 -0.87
CA LEU A 60 11.50 -6.50 -0.16
C LEU A 60 11.97 -5.58 0.98
N ILE A 61 11.48 -4.34 0.97
CA ILE A 61 11.86 -3.30 1.94
C ILE A 61 10.63 -2.88 2.74
N PHE A 62 10.75 -2.84 4.05
CA PHE A 62 9.80 -2.24 4.98
C PHE A 62 10.42 -0.94 5.49
N PRO A 63 10.12 0.22 4.88
CA PRO A 63 10.75 1.48 5.24
C PRO A 63 10.35 1.88 6.66
N GLU A 64 11.30 2.43 7.44
CA GLU A 64 11.01 2.95 8.77
C GLU A 64 10.29 4.30 8.68
N ASP A 65 10.71 5.15 7.76
CA ASP A 65 10.17 6.49 7.57
C ASP A 65 10.17 6.92 6.10
N VAL A 66 9.69 8.14 5.84
CA VAL A 66 9.66 8.75 4.51
C VAL A 66 11.06 8.89 3.90
N ARG A 67 12.11 9.06 4.71
CA ARG A 67 13.50 9.21 4.24
C ARG A 67 14.03 7.93 3.62
N ASP A 68 13.60 6.79 4.13
CA ASP A 68 13.91 5.49 3.52
C ASP A 68 13.33 5.41 2.10
N ILE A 69 12.06 5.82 1.92
CA ILE A 69 11.40 5.84 0.61
C ILE A 69 12.12 6.81 -0.33
N GLN A 70 12.48 8.00 0.15
CA GLN A 70 13.26 8.98 -0.62
C GLN A 70 14.62 8.41 -1.03
N THR A 71 15.28 7.68 -0.13
CA THR A 71 16.55 7.01 -0.41
C THR A 71 16.40 5.96 -1.50
N ILE A 72 15.30 5.17 -1.47
CA ILE A 72 14.98 4.20 -2.52
C ILE A 72 14.78 4.91 -3.85
N LEU A 73 13.92 5.92 -3.92
CA LEU A 73 13.62 6.66 -5.15
C LEU A 73 14.89 7.27 -5.77
N LYS A 74 15.75 7.88 -4.96
CA LYS A 74 17.01 8.50 -5.40
C LYS A 74 18.02 7.49 -5.94
N ASN A 75 18.04 6.27 -5.42
CA ASN A 75 19.11 5.30 -5.70
C ASN A 75 18.66 4.10 -6.55
N LYS A 76 17.36 3.93 -6.80
CA LYS A 76 16.83 2.79 -7.57
C LYS A 76 17.28 2.77 -9.03
N GLY A 77 17.64 3.93 -9.60
CA GLY A 77 17.96 4.06 -11.02
C GLY A 77 16.82 3.56 -11.91
N SER A 78 17.12 2.71 -12.87
CA SER A 78 16.14 2.07 -13.77
C SER A 78 15.45 0.84 -13.17
N GLN A 79 15.74 0.46 -11.92
CA GLN A 79 15.15 -0.70 -11.29
C GLN A 79 13.63 -0.52 -11.14
N PRO A 80 12.82 -1.54 -11.50
CA PRO A 80 11.40 -1.52 -11.23
C PRO A 80 11.14 -1.36 -9.73
N LEU A 81 10.14 -0.54 -9.41
CA LEU A 81 9.69 -0.31 -8.04
C LEU A 81 8.21 -0.66 -7.95
N PHE A 82 7.86 -1.51 -7.01
CA PHE A 82 6.50 -1.90 -6.72
C PHE A 82 6.13 -1.55 -5.28
N ILE A 83 5.02 -0.85 -5.09
CA ILE A 83 4.50 -0.50 -3.76
C ILE A 83 3.45 -1.52 -3.35
N LEU A 84 3.70 -2.20 -2.24
CA LEU A 84 2.83 -3.20 -1.67
C LEU A 84 2.14 -2.65 -0.41
N GLY A 85 0.81 -2.58 -0.46
CA GLY A 85 -0.02 -2.33 0.72
C GLY A 85 -0.31 -3.62 1.49
N GLU A 86 -1.58 -3.86 1.80
CA GLU A 86 -2.03 -5.10 2.49
C GLU A 86 -2.07 -6.34 1.56
N GLY A 87 -1.73 -6.21 0.27
CA GLY A 87 -1.74 -7.31 -0.69
C GLY A 87 -3.12 -7.90 -0.98
N THR A 88 -4.19 -7.13 -0.77
CA THR A 88 -5.58 -7.61 -0.89
C THR A 88 -6.13 -7.59 -2.31
N ASN A 89 -5.50 -6.84 -3.21
CA ASN A 89 -5.88 -6.73 -4.62
C ASN A 89 -4.67 -7.03 -5.52
N LEU A 90 -3.93 -8.08 -5.19
CA LEU A 90 -2.70 -8.42 -5.88
C LEU A 90 -2.59 -9.93 -6.07
N LEU A 91 -2.28 -10.33 -7.30
CA LEU A 91 -1.87 -11.68 -7.65
C LEU A 91 -0.44 -11.61 -8.18
N VAL A 92 0.48 -12.21 -7.48
CA VAL A 92 1.89 -12.29 -7.86
C VAL A 92 2.16 -13.67 -8.46
N SER A 93 2.82 -13.72 -9.62
CA SER A 93 3.20 -14.98 -10.25
C SER A 93 4.28 -15.73 -9.44
N ASP A 94 4.42 -17.03 -9.69
CA ASP A 94 5.46 -17.86 -9.07
C ASP A 94 6.88 -17.40 -9.43
N ARG A 95 7.04 -16.66 -10.55
CA ARG A 95 8.31 -16.03 -10.93
C ARG A 95 8.67 -14.84 -10.05
N GLY A 96 7.71 -14.34 -9.26
CA GLY A 96 7.88 -13.20 -8.37
C GLY A 96 7.96 -11.86 -9.08
N ILE A 97 8.51 -10.89 -8.39
CA ILE A 97 8.69 -9.51 -8.85
C ILE A 97 10.19 -9.22 -8.95
N ARG A 98 10.65 -8.85 -10.14
CA ARG A 98 12.04 -8.41 -10.35
C ARG A 98 12.16 -6.94 -9.99
N GLY A 99 13.18 -6.59 -9.20
CA GLY A 99 13.43 -5.24 -8.72
C GLY A 99 13.11 -5.07 -7.23
N ILE A 100 12.56 -3.92 -6.89
CA ILE A 100 12.34 -3.49 -5.51
C ILE A 100 10.86 -3.53 -5.19
N VAL A 101 10.50 -4.24 -4.14
CA VAL A 101 9.16 -4.17 -3.54
C VAL A 101 9.27 -3.39 -2.23
N VAL A 102 8.48 -2.34 -2.08
CA VAL A 102 8.36 -1.56 -0.84
C VAL A 102 7.02 -1.87 -0.20
N SER A 103 7.05 -2.49 0.95
CA SER A 103 5.83 -2.77 1.72
C SER A 103 5.57 -1.65 2.72
N LEU A 104 4.41 -1.00 2.57
CA LEU A 104 3.91 -0.01 3.53
C LEU A 104 3.03 -0.66 4.62
N LYS A 105 2.88 -1.99 4.58
CA LYS A 105 2.18 -2.74 5.61
C LYS A 105 2.89 -2.50 6.95
N ASP A 106 2.11 -2.22 7.97
CA ASP A 106 2.59 -1.95 9.32
C ASP A 106 3.33 -0.60 9.52
N GLN A 107 3.49 0.18 8.45
CA GLN A 107 4.04 1.54 8.48
C GLN A 107 2.95 2.57 8.20
N PHE A 108 3.23 3.84 8.52
CA PHE A 108 2.34 4.97 8.24
C PHE A 108 0.89 4.77 8.72
N LYS A 109 0.72 4.22 9.93
CA LYS A 109 -0.60 3.91 10.52
C LYS A 109 -1.18 5.02 11.39
N ASP A 110 -0.57 6.18 11.41
CA ASP A 110 -1.03 7.32 12.18
C ASP A 110 -2.41 7.76 11.73
N ILE A 111 -3.31 8.00 12.70
CA ILE A 111 -4.61 8.62 12.45
C ILE A 111 -4.79 9.76 13.46
N LYS A 112 -5.09 10.93 12.95
CA LYS A 112 -5.28 12.12 13.80
C LYS A 112 -6.74 12.29 14.17
N ARG A 113 -7.00 12.98 15.28
CA ARG A 113 -8.35 13.38 15.68
C ARG A 113 -8.99 14.21 14.56
N PRO A 114 -10.31 14.08 14.34
CA PRO A 114 -11.01 14.87 13.34
C PRO A 114 -10.89 16.37 13.62
N LEU A 115 -10.63 17.14 12.55
CA LEU A 115 -10.71 18.59 12.58
C LEU A 115 -12.10 19.00 12.09
N PHE A 116 -12.89 19.61 12.98
CA PHE A 116 -14.25 20.04 12.69
C PHE A 116 -14.26 21.47 12.14
N PHE A 117 -15.12 21.71 11.14
CA PHE A 117 -15.37 23.03 10.57
C PHE A 117 -16.82 23.14 10.12
N ARG A 118 -17.29 24.36 9.91
CA ARG A 118 -18.61 24.62 9.32
C ARG A 118 -18.43 25.13 7.89
N LYS A 119 -19.25 24.64 6.98
CA LYS A 119 -19.41 25.27 5.66
C LYS A 119 -20.28 26.52 5.80
N GLU A 120 -20.22 27.43 4.84
CA GLU A 120 -21.10 28.60 4.74
C GLU A 120 -22.59 28.22 4.79
N THR A 121 -22.93 27.02 4.30
CA THR A 121 -24.28 26.42 4.38
C THR A 121 -24.71 26.02 5.78
N GLY A 122 -23.88 26.26 6.82
CA GLY A 122 -24.17 25.88 8.23
C GLY A 122 -23.86 24.42 8.59
N ASN A 123 -23.68 23.53 7.61
CA ASN A 123 -23.43 22.12 7.82
C ASN A 123 -22.05 21.89 8.48
N ARG A 124 -22.04 21.08 9.55
CA ARG A 124 -20.78 20.63 10.17
C ARG A 124 -20.11 19.59 9.29
N ARG A 125 -18.82 19.75 9.10
CA ARG A 125 -17.95 18.82 8.41
C ARG A 125 -16.74 18.50 9.27
N ALA A 126 -16.07 17.40 8.97
CA ALA A 126 -14.81 17.05 9.61
C ALA A 126 -13.83 16.50 8.57
N VAL A 127 -12.54 16.70 8.85
CA VAL A 127 -11.44 16.08 8.11
C VAL A 127 -10.64 15.20 9.05
N ILE A 128 -10.41 13.97 8.66
CA ILE A 128 -9.50 13.04 9.32
C ILE A 128 -8.23 12.95 8.49
N LYS A 129 -7.08 13.26 9.10
CA LYS A 129 -5.77 12.98 8.50
C LYS A 129 -5.32 11.60 8.95
N ALA A 130 -5.03 10.72 7.99
CA ALA A 130 -4.59 9.36 8.25
C ALA A 130 -3.45 8.98 7.31
N GLY A 131 -2.55 8.14 7.77
CA GLY A 131 -1.44 7.63 6.98
C GLY A 131 -1.88 6.55 6.00
N ALA A 132 -1.10 6.33 4.95
CA ALA A 132 -1.41 5.41 3.87
C ALA A 132 -1.57 3.95 4.32
N GLY A 133 -0.88 3.54 5.40
CA GLY A 133 -0.97 2.20 5.97
C GLY A 133 -2.18 1.96 6.88
N VAL A 134 -3.01 2.96 7.15
CA VAL A 134 -4.23 2.78 7.95
C VAL A 134 -5.21 1.87 7.22
N LYS A 135 -5.70 0.84 7.91
CA LYS A 135 -6.72 -0.06 7.34
C LYS A 135 -8.05 0.66 7.16
N MET A 136 -8.74 0.44 6.03
CA MET A 136 -10.03 1.07 5.74
C MET A 136 -11.07 0.81 6.84
N SER A 137 -11.16 -0.43 7.33
CA SER A 137 -12.07 -0.78 8.44
C SER A 137 -11.75 -0.04 9.74
N TYR A 138 -10.47 0.26 10.00
CA TYR A 138 -10.06 1.02 11.17
C TYR A 138 -10.41 2.51 11.02
N LEU A 139 -10.19 3.09 9.84
CA LEU A 139 -10.57 4.46 9.52
C LEU A 139 -12.09 4.68 9.70
N ALA A 140 -12.91 3.77 9.18
CA ALA A 140 -14.36 3.84 9.32
C ALA A 140 -14.80 3.75 10.81
N LYS A 141 -14.23 2.80 11.56
CA LYS A 141 -14.49 2.69 13.00
C LYS A 141 -14.02 3.93 13.76
N HIS A 142 -12.90 4.52 13.37
CA HIS A 142 -12.42 5.76 13.97
C HIS A 142 -13.40 6.92 13.71
N ALA A 143 -13.89 7.09 12.48
CA ALA A 143 -14.89 8.10 12.15
C ALA A 143 -16.18 7.92 12.96
N ALA A 144 -16.67 6.68 13.08
CA ALA A 144 -17.87 6.36 13.85
C ALA A 144 -17.76 6.75 15.34
N ARG A 145 -16.58 6.63 15.97
CA ARG A 145 -16.35 7.08 17.36
C ARG A 145 -16.57 8.59 17.57
N TYR A 146 -16.51 9.37 16.50
CA TYR A 146 -16.77 10.81 16.50
C TYR A 146 -18.13 11.16 15.88
N SER A 147 -19.02 10.16 15.70
CA SER A 147 -20.33 10.32 15.07
C SER A 147 -20.26 10.96 13.68
N LEU A 148 -19.22 10.63 12.92
CA LEU A 148 -19.02 11.08 11.54
C LEU A 148 -19.58 10.05 10.56
N THR A 149 -20.22 10.57 9.51
CA THR A 149 -20.80 9.78 8.40
C THR A 149 -20.09 10.09 7.09
N GLY A 150 -20.30 9.22 6.07
CA GLY A 150 -19.83 9.40 4.69
C GLY A 150 -18.74 8.42 4.26
N ILE A 151 -18.27 7.53 5.15
CA ILE A 151 -17.31 6.46 4.83
C ILE A 151 -17.76 5.08 5.33
N GLU A 152 -19.00 4.94 5.79
CA GLU A 152 -19.56 3.70 6.33
C GLU A 152 -19.53 2.56 5.31
N GLN A 153 -19.87 2.85 4.06
CA GLN A 153 -19.90 1.87 2.97
C GLN A 153 -18.50 1.31 2.67
N LEU A 154 -17.46 2.07 3.02
CA LEU A 154 -16.08 1.68 2.78
C LEU A 154 -15.51 0.74 3.86
N VAL A 155 -16.27 0.47 4.95
CA VAL A 155 -15.81 -0.36 6.08
C VAL A 155 -15.48 -1.79 5.67
N GLY A 156 -16.21 -2.33 4.69
CA GLY A 156 -16.04 -3.69 4.17
C GLY A 156 -14.89 -3.84 3.16
N ILE A 157 -14.29 -2.75 2.71
CA ILE A 157 -13.20 -2.81 1.73
C ILE A 157 -11.92 -3.29 2.45
N PRO A 158 -11.36 -4.44 2.04
CA PRO A 158 -10.11 -4.90 2.61
C PRO A 158 -8.96 -4.08 2.05
N GLY A 159 -7.96 -3.79 2.88
CA GLY A 159 -6.75 -3.09 2.45
C GLY A 159 -6.47 -1.80 3.22
N SER A 160 -5.42 -1.12 2.79
CA SER A 160 -4.95 0.14 3.36
C SER A 160 -5.55 1.36 2.65
N LEU A 161 -5.54 2.49 3.34
CA LEU A 161 -6.02 3.78 2.80
C LEU A 161 -5.26 4.17 1.53
N GLY A 162 -3.92 4.04 1.51
CA GLY A 162 -3.12 4.35 0.31
C GLY A 162 -3.54 3.49 -0.88
N GLY A 163 -3.68 2.18 -0.69
CA GLY A 163 -4.18 1.28 -1.74
C GLY A 163 -5.61 1.61 -2.17
N ALA A 164 -6.48 1.98 -1.24
CA ALA A 164 -7.84 2.39 -1.55
C ALA A 164 -7.88 3.69 -2.39
N ILE A 165 -7.00 4.66 -2.11
CA ILE A 165 -6.89 5.89 -2.88
C ILE A 165 -6.39 5.58 -4.30
N VAL A 166 -5.30 4.82 -4.45
CA VAL A 166 -4.74 4.46 -5.77
C VAL A 166 -5.78 3.75 -6.65
N MET A 167 -6.55 2.85 -6.04
CA MET A 167 -7.57 2.05 -6.73
C MET A 167 -8.94 2.75 -6.83
N ASN A 168 -9.10 3.99 -6.37
CA ASN A 168 -10.41 4.62 -6.21
C ASN A 168 -11.43 3.61 -5.65
N ALA A 169 -11.03 2.93 -4.57
CA ALA A 169 -11.83 1.83 -4.04
C ALA A 169 -13.22 2.30 -3.61
N GLY A 170 -14.22 1.50 -3.93
CA GLY A 170 -15.62 1.83 -3.66
C GLY A 170 -16.45 0.60 -3.37
N ALA A 171 -17.53 0.82 -2.63
CA ALA A 171 -18.56 -0.15 -2.32
C ALA A 171 -19.90 0.55 -2.14
N GLU A 172 -21.00 -0.11 -2.51
CA GLU A 172 -22.38 0.36 -2.30
C GLU A 172 -22.62 1.80 -2.81
N GLY A 173 -22.04 2.13 -3.96
CA GLY A 173 -22.21 3.46 -4.59
C GLY A 173 -21.34 4.57 -4.03
N THR A 174 -20.49 4.28 -3.03
CA THR A 174 -19.53 5.25 -2.48
C THR A 174 -18.12 4.87 -2.88
N GLU A 175 -17.37 5.82 -3.42
CA GLU A 175 -15.94 5.67 -3.76
C GLU A 175 -15.08 6.61 -2.91
N ILE A 176 -13.81 6.20 -2.67
CA ILE A 176 -12.88 7.00 -1.86
C ILE A 176 -12.70 8.41 -2.42
N GLY A 177 -12.70 8.57 -3.75
CA GLY A 177 -12.60 9.87 -4.40
C GLY A 177 -13.72 10.85 -4.07
N GLN A 178 -14.89 10.40 -3.61
CA GLN A 178 -16.01 11.26 -3.20
C GLN A 178 -15.78 11.89 -1.82
N VAL A 179 -15.02 11.22 -0.97
CA VAL A 179 -14.77 11.64 0.42
C VAL A 179 -13.36 12.16 0.64
N LEU A 180 -12.45 11.95 -0.31
CA LEU A 180 -11.08 12.46 -0.27
C LEU A 180 -11.09 13.99 -0.32
N ARG A 181 -10.26 14.63 0.50
CA ARG A 181 -10.02 16.07 0.45
C ARG A 181 -8.70 16.40 -0.23
N SER A 182 -7.66 15.71 0.16
CA SER A 182 -6.31 15.85 -0.39
C SER A 182 -5.50 14.58 -0.12
N VAL A 183 -4.44 14.38 -0.87
CA VAL A 183 -3.46 13.33 -0.65
C VAL A 183 -2.06 13.94 -0.60
N THR A 184 -1.24 13.46 0.32
CA THR A 184 0.19 13.78 0.36
C THR A 184 0.95 12.56 -0.13
N LEU A 185 1.83 12.75 -1.10
CA LEU A 185 2.60 11.70 -1.74
C LEU A 185 4.05 12.13 -1.95
N LEU A 186 4.92 11.17 -2.21
CA LEU A 186 6.23 11.39 -2.81
C LEU A 186 6.09 11.27 -4.32
N ASN A 187 6.52 12.31 -5.04
CA ASN A 187 6.64 12.23 -6.48
C ASN A 187 7.81 11.31 -6.91
N PRO A 188 7.98 11.00 -8.20
CA PRO A 188 9.09 10.16 -8.68
C PRO A 188 10.49 10.67 -8.30
N ASP A 189 10.65 11.97 -8.08
CA ASP A 189 11.91 12.60 -7.66
C ASP A 189 12.15 12.52 -6.14
N GLY A 190 11.17 12.01 -5.39
CA GLY A 190 11.23 11.87 -3.93
C GLY A 190 10.85 13.14 -3.18
N GLU A 191 10.21 14.12 -3.84
CA GLU A 191 9.72 15.33 -3.19
C GLU A 191 8.32 15.10 -2.63
N ILE A 192 8.05 15.70 -1.48
CA ILE A 192 6.73 15.64 -0.85
C ILE A 192 5.81 16.63 -1.56
N GLN A 193 4.73 16.13 -2.12
CA GLN A 193 3.69 16.92 -2.77
C GLN A 193 2.34 16.65 -2.11
N THR A 194 1.52 17.70 -1.98
CA THR A 194 0.13 17.55 -1.55
C THR A 194 -0.78 17.99 -2.69
N LEU A 195 -1.62 17.07 -3.14
CA LEU A 195 -2.61 17.28 -4.18
C LEU A 195 -4.00 17.36 -3.55
N LYS A 196 -4.78 18.36 -3.97
CA LYS A 196 -6.19 18.45 -3.61
C LYS A 196 -7.01 17.47 -4.46
N ARG A 197 -8.22 17.18 -4.01
CA ARG A 197 -9.13 16.28 -4.72
C ARG A 197 -9.38 16.69 -6.18
N ASP A 198 -9.52 17.99 -6.42
CA ASP A 198 -9.81 18.57 -7.74
C ASP A 198 -8.62 18.52 -8.72
N GLU A 199 -7.41 18.25 -8.21
CA GLU A 199 -6.21 18.00 -9.01
C GLU A 199 -6.09 16.52 -9.42
N LEU A 200 -6.99 15.65 -8.96
CA LEU A 200 -7.00 14.20 -9.23
C LEU A 200 -8.17 13.84 -10.13
N THR A 201 -7.98 12.88 -11.02
CA THR A 201 -9.05 12.28 -11.80
C THR A 201 -9.36 10.89 -11.26
N PHE A 202 -10.65 10.61 -11.04
CA PHE A 202 -11.12 9.33 -10.51
C PHE A 202 -11.89 8.59 -11.59
N GLU A 203 -11.42 7.38 -11.89
CA GLU A 203 -12.05 6.45 -12.82
C GLU A 203 -12.42 5.16 -12.07
N TYR A 204 -13.15 4.29 -12.74
CA TYR A 204 -13.46 2.97 -12.17
C TYR A 204 -12.17 2.22 -11.85
N ARG A 205 -11.97 1.91 -10.57
CA ARG A 205 -10.78 1.20 -10.04
C ARG A 205 -9.45 1.87 -10.32
N LYS A 206 -9.44 3.19 -10.47
CA LYS A 206 -8.20 3.93 -10.75
C LYS A 206 -8.28 5.38 -10.30
N THR A 207 -7.21 5.88 -9.68
CA THR A 207 -6.94 7.30 -9.50
C THR A 207 -5.78 7.73 -10.39
N ILE A 208 -5.96 8.81 -11.14
CA ILE A 208 -4.94 9.39 -12.02
C ILE A 208 -4.36 10.61 -11.32
N PHE A 209 -3.05 10.60 -11.17
CA PHE A 209 -2.27 11.69 -10.59
C PHE A 209 -1.68 12.56 -11.72
N PRO A 210 -1.69 13.91 -11.62
CA PRO A 210 -1.34 14.80 -12.72
C PRO A 210 0.11 14.67 -13.21
N ASN A 211 1.03 14.27 -12.34
CA ASN A 211 2.46 14.15 -12.64
C ASN A 211 2.95 12.70 -12.68
N GLY A 212 2.06 11.77 -13.00
CA GLY A 212 2.37 10.34 -12.96
C GLY A 212 2.20 9.71 -11.57
N GLU A 213 2.63 8.46 -11.43
CA GLU A 213 2.44 7.71 -10.20
C GLU A 213 3.36 8.24 -9.10
N GLY A 214 2.78 8.47 -7.93
CA GLY A 214 3.50 8.80 -6.70
C GLY A 214 3.25 7.76 -5.61
N ILE A 215 4.03 7.83 -4.54
CA ILE A 215 3.88 6.96 -3.36
C ILE A 215 3.14 7.75 -2.27
N ILE A 216 1.92 7.31 -1.95
CA ILE A 216 1.06 7.92 -0.91
C ILE A 216 1.56 7.52 0.48
#